data_a4fd0982dd8b49a72b2dfbd6a4715a71
#
_entry.id   a4fd0982dd8b49a72b2dfbd6a4715a71
#
_cell.length_a   1.000
_cell.length_b   1.000
_cell.length_c   1.000
_cell.angle_alpha   90.00
_cell.angle_beta   90.00
_cell.angle_gamma   90.00
#
_symmetry.space_group_name_H-M   'P 1'
#
loop_
_entity.id
_entity.type
_entity.pdbx_description
1 polymer ?
#
loop_
_entity_poly.entity_id
_entity_poly.type
_entity_poly.pdbx_seq_one_letter_code
_entity_poly.pdbx_strand_id
1 'polypeptide(L)'
;VDLVVVDEFHYYGDPQRGWAWQVPLLELPDVQFVLMSATLGDVGLFRRDLETRTGRSVSVVRSAQRPVPLHFEYRTSTLHHSVEQLLESGRAPIYIVHFTQKDATDAAQGYLALDPLTKDEKVRVREAIGDFRFDSPIGKDLKRFVTAGVGVHHAGLLPKYRLLVEKLAQDGLLKIICGTDTLGVGVNVPIRSVLFTQLCKYDGTSVPILSNRDFAQIAGRAGRKGFDTEGDVWVQAPEHVVENLRAEEKEATSNSRKKRVKKKAPERNYAHWDQNVFEKLRDGEPEGVHSHQHDKNHVIDCLRSREVGIVDGERVEGCAAVRRLLEAHVGAGARRRGLSGGAGGVWGSGG
;
A
#
# COMPACT_ATOMS: atom_id res chain seq x y z
N VAL A 1 -14.76 -27.87 -8.90
CA VAL A 1 -14.92 -26.46 -8.47
C VAL A 1 -15.75 -25.76 -9.51
N ASP A 2 -16.91 -25.20 -9.13
CA ASP A 2 -17.86 -24.62 -10.08
C ASP A 2 -17.73 -23.09 -10.14
N LEU A 3 -17.13 -22.49 -9.11
CA LEU A 3 -16.96 -21.05 -8.96
C LEU A 3 -15.60 -20.74 -8.34
N VAL A 4 -14.88 -19.77 -8.94
CA VAL A 4 -13.66 -19.20 -8.39
C VAL A 4 -13.86 -17.70 -8.17
N VAL A 5 -13.66 -17.24 -6.94
CA VAL A 5 -13.69 -15.82 -6.58
C VAL A 5 -12.26 -15.34 -6.44
N VAL A 6 -11.91 -14.31 -7.20
CA VAL A 6 -10.57 -13.70 -7.23
C VAL A 6 -10.69 -12.27 -6.71
N ASP A 7 -10.22 -12.05 -5.50
CA ASP A 7 -10.17 -10.71 -4.90
C ASP A 7 -8.87 -9.99 -5.24
N GLU A 8 -8.87 -8.67 -5.10
CA GLU A 8 -7.74 -7.78 -5.41
C GLU A 8 -7.16 -8.05 -6.82
N PHE A 9 -8.04 -8.21 -7.80
CA PHE A 9 -7.68 -8.59 -9.16
C PHE A 9 -6.71 -7.62 -9.86
N HIS A 10 -6.56 -6.40 -9.35
CA HIS A 10 -5.56 -5.45 -9.84
C HIS A 10 -4.11 -5.98 -9.73
N TYR A 11 -3.84 -6.95 -8.83
CA TYR A 11 -2.53 -7.62 -8.77
C TYR A 11 -2.24 -8.54 -9.96
N TYR A 12 -3.19 -8.78 -10.84
CA TYR A 12 -2.95 -9.52 -12.09
C TYR A 12 -1.74 -8.97 -12.87
N GLY A 13 -1.53 -7.65 -12.89
CA GLY A 13 -0.40 -7.00 -13.52
C GLY A 13 0.87 -6.89 -12.66
N ASP A 14 0.89 -7.40 -11.42
CA ASP A 14 2.05 -7.30 -10.53
C ASP A 14 3.21 -8.16 -11.04
N PRO A 15 4.43 -7.58 -11.26
CA PRO A 15 5.56 -8.31 -11.82
C PRO A 15 6.02 -9.52 -11.01
N GLN A 16 5.81 -9.51 -9.70
CA GLN A 16 6.29 -10.55 -8.80
C GLN A 16 5.19 -11.54 -8.41
N ARG A 17 3.95 -11.08 -8.27
CA ARG A 17 2.83 -11.85 -7.71
C ARG A 17 1.73 -12.16 -8.71
N GLY A 18 1.67 -11.45 -9.85
CA GLY A 18 0.57 -11.51 -10.82
C GLY A 18 0.24 -12.93 -11.32
N TRP A 19 1.23 -13.82 -11.33
CA TRP A 19 1.03 -15.21 -11.72
C TRP A 19 -0.05 -15.93 -10.89
N ALA A 20 -0.20 -15.58 -9.59
CA ALA A 20 -1.20 -16.19 -8.73
C ALA A 20 -2.65 -15.85 -9.17
N TRP A 21 -2.84 -14.69 -9.79
CA TRP A 21 -4.11 -14.27 -10.40
C TRP A 21 -4.29 -14.76 -11.83
N GLN A 22 -3.18 -14.97 -12.55
CA GLN A 22 -3.19 -15.40 -13.96
C GLN A 22 -3.46 -16.90 -14.13
N VAL A 23 -2.77 -17.73 -13.33
CA VAL A 23 -2.84 -19.20 -13.45
C VAL A 23 -4.26 -19.75 -13.36
N PRO A 24 -5.11 -19.38 -12.39
CA PRO A 24 -6.48 -19.90 -12.33
C PRO A 24 -7.29 -19.58 -13.59
N LEU A 25 -7.12 -18.41 -14.17
CA LEU A 25 -7.82 -18.01 -15.39
C LEU A 25 -7.37 -18.79 -16.62
N LEU A 26 -6.14 -19.30 -16.61
CA LEU A 26 -5.58 -20.08 -17.71
C LEU A 26 -5.91 -21.58 -17.58
N GLU A 27 -5.89 -22.11 -16.37
CA GLU A 27 -5.99 -23.55 -16.11
C GLU A 27 -7.42 -24.04 -15.88
N LEU A 28 -8.38 -23.13 -15.64
CA LEU A 28 -9.74 -23.48 -15.28
C LEU A 28 -10.78 -22.82 -16.25
N PRO A 29 -10.74 -23.13 -17.56
CA PRO A 29 -11.62 -22.47 -18.55
C PRO A 29 -13.11 -22.79 -18.34
N ASP A 30 -13.43 -23.93 -17.73
CA ASP A 30 -14.80 -24.41 -17.50
C ASP A 30 -15.45 -23.85 -16.24
N VAL A 31 -14.72 -23.10 -15.45
CA VAL A 31 -15.17 -22.57 -14.15
C VAL A 31 -15.75 -21.17 -14.30
N GLN A 32 -16.76 -20.84 -13.50
CA GLN A 32 -17.24 -19.47 -13.40
C GLN A 32 -16.30 -18.63 -12.55
N PHE A 33 -15.95 -17.41 -13.03
CA PHE A 33 -15.11 -16.49 -12.30
C PHE A 33 -15.90 -15.27 -11.80
N VAL A 34 -15.60 -14.84 -10.58
CA VAL A 34 -15.95 -13.54 -10.04
C VAL A 34 -14.66 -12.80 -9.72
N LEU A 35 -14.34 -11.79 -10.52
CA LEU A 35 -13.12 -10.98 -10.37
C LEU A 35 -13.48 -9.67 -9.66
N MET A 36 -12.89 -9.44 -8.49
CA MET A 36 -13.20 -8.26 -7.67
C MET A 36 -11.97 -7.38 -7.52
N SER A 37 -12.17 -6.08 -7.65
CA SER A 37 -11.13 -5.08 -7.36
C SER A 37 -11.76 -3.71 -7.17
N ALA A 38 -11.21 -2.94 -6.25
CA ALA A 38 -11.64 -1.56 -6.02
C ALA A 38 -11.08 -0.57 -7.06
N THR A 39 -9.99 -0.93 -7.74
CA THR A 39 -9.20 0.00 -8.58
C THR A 39 -8.84 -0.61 -9.93
N LEU A 40 -9.83 -1.08 -10.68
CA LEU A 40 -9.67 -1.50 -12.08
C LEU A 40 -10.00 -0.35 -13.02
N GLY A 41 -9.06 0.01 -13.89
CA GLY A 41 -9.28 0.88 -15.02
C GLY A 41 -10.11 0.21 -16.13
N ASP A 42 -9.73 0.41 -17.40
CA ASP A 42 -10.40 -0.27 -18.51
C ASP A 42 -10.23 -1.79 -18.45
N VAL A 43 -11.35 -2.49 -18.46
CA VAL A 43 -11.41 -3.97 -18.44
C VAL A 43 -11.77 -4.58 -19.79
N GLY A 44 -11.82 -3.78 -20.85
CA GLY A 44 -12.30 -4.22 -22.15
C GLY A 44 -11.49 -5.37 -22.76
N LEU A 45 -10.18 -5.40 -22.54
CA LEU A 45 -9.31 -6.48 -22.97
C LEU A 45 -9.60 -7.77 -22.19
N PHE A 46 -9.70 -7.68 -20.87
CA PHE A 46 -10.01 -8.83 -20.00
C PHE A 46 -11.38 -9.44 -20.34
N ARG A 47 -12.37 -8.60 -20.55
CA ARG A 47 -13.70 -9.05 -20.92
C ARG A 47 -13.65 -9.91 -22.17
N ARG A 48 -13.04 -9.42 -23.24
CA ARG A 48 -12.93 -10.16 -24.52
C ARG A 48 -12.13 -11.45 -24.39
N ASP A 49 -11.04 -11.41 -23.64
CA ASP A 49 -10.18 -12.57 -23.41
C ASP A 49 -10.95 -13.68 -22.64
N LEU A 50 -11.64 -13.32 -21.57
CA LEU A 50 -12.45 -14.26 -20.78
C LEU A 50 -13.63 -14.82 -21.61
N GLU A 51 -14.34 -13.99 -22.36
CA GLU A 51 -15.42 -14.44 -23.24
C GLU A 51 -14.91 -15.45 -24.30
N THR A 52 -13.72 -15.18 -24.87
CA THR A 52 -13.10 -16.07 -25.85
C THR A 52 -12.67 -17.39 -25.26
N ARG A 53 -12.08 -17.39 -24.05
CA ARG A 53 -11.54 -18.60 -23.41
C ARG A 53 -12.61 -19.48 -22.81
N THR A 54 -13.59 -18.88 -22.15
CA THR A 54 -14.62 -19.64 -21.42
C THR A 54 -15.85 -19.93 -22.26
N GLY A 55 -16.02 -19.27 -23.41
CA GLY A 55 -17.24 -19.33 -24.22
C GLY A 55 -18.47 -18.75 -23.49
N ARG A 56 -18.27 -18.01 -22.39
CA ARG A 56 -19.33 -17.45 -21.54
C ARG A 56 -19.34 -15.94 -21.65
N SER A 57 -20.51 -15.32 -21.49
CA SER A 57 -20.64 -13.87 -21.42
C SER A 57 -20.04 -13.32 -20.12
N VAL A 58 -19.36 -12.17 -20.21
CA VAL A 58 -18.81 -11.45 -19.07
C VAL A 58 -19.63 -10.22 -18.74
N SER A 59 -20.19 -10.17 -17.55
CA SER A 59 -20.88 -8.99 -17.01
C SER A 59 -19.94 -8.13 -16.20
N VAL A 60 -19.86 -6.84 -16.52
CA VAL A 60 -19.07 -5.87 -15.78
C VAL A 60 -19.98 -5.07 -14.87
N VAL A 61 -19.82 -5.22 -13.55
CA VAL A 61 -20.56 -4.46 -12.55
C VAL A 61 -19.64 -3.35 -12.01
N ARG A 62 -19.97 -2.11 -12.26
CA ARG A 62 -19.27 -0.95 -11.72
C ARG A 62 -20.23 -0.15 -10.86
N SER A 63 -19.80 0.17 -9.63
CA SER A 63 -20.51 1.12 -8.79
C SER A 63 -19.69 2.40 -8.70
N ALA A 64 -20.24 3.48 -9.24
CA ALA A 64 -19.62 4.81 -9.13
C ALA A 64 -19.90 5.47 -7.76
N GLN A 65 -20.92 4.97 -7.03
CA GLN A 65 -21.30 5.55 -5.74
C GLN A 65 -20.54 4.88 -4.60
N ARG A 66 -19.69 5.65 -3.99
CA ARG A 66 -18.99 5.27 -2.77
C ARG A 66 -19.94 5.41 -1.56
N PRO A 67 -20.03 4.41 -0.66
CA PRO A 67 -20.89 4.49 0.52
C PRO A 67 -20.59 5.68 1.43
N VAL A 68 -19.32 6.08 1.53
CA VAL A 68 -18.84 7.24 2.29
C VAL A 68 -18.07 8.12 1.32
N PRO A 69 -18.56 9.31 0.95
CA PRO A 69 -17.86 10.22 0.05
C PRO A 69 -16.55 10.69 0.67
N LEU A 70 -15.58 11.07 -0.17
CA LEU A 70 -14.27 11.57 0.25
C LEU A 70 -14.16 13.07 0.01
N HIS A 71 -13.68 13.76 1.03
CA HIS A 71 -13.25 15.15 0.94
C HIS A 71 -11.73 15.19 0.77
N PHE A 72 -11.25 15.86 -0.28
CA PHE A 72 -9.83 15.93 -0.63
C PHE A 72 -9.28 17.33 -0.39
N GLU A 73 -8.09 17.42 0.25
CA GLU A 73 -7.45 18.70 0.53
C GLU A 73 -5.93 18.63 0.37
N TYR A 74 -5.34 19.64 -0.30
CA TYR A 74 -3.90 19.83 -0.40
C TYR A 74 -3.43 20.80 0.70
N ARG A 75 -2.49 20.37 1.55
CA ARG A 75 -2.07 21.08 2.76
C ARG A 75 -0.71 21.71 2.60
N THR A 76 -0.64 23.02 2.83
CA THR A 76 0.62 23.82 2.84
C THR A 76 1.08 24.17 4.26
N SER A 77 0.34 23.74 5.30
CA SER A 77 0.77 23.82 6.70
C SER A 77 1.85 22.76 7.01
N THR A 78 2.45 22.78 8.19
CA THR A 78 3.34 21.69 8.61
C THR A 78 2.56 20.41 8.81
N LEU A 79 3.21 19.26 8.59
CA LEU A 79 2.60 17.93 8.79
C LEU A 79 2.03 17.79 10.22
N HIS A 80 2.78 18.26 11.23
CA HIS A 80 2.33 18.23 12.63
C HIS A 80 1.03 19.02 12.84
N HIS A 81 0.95 20.22 12.29
CA HIS A 81 -0.25 21.07 12.37
C HIS A 81 -1.44 20.46 11.62
N SER A 82 -1.20 19.79 10.49
CA SER A 82 -2.27 19.07 9.78
C SER A 82 -2.83 17.95 10.64
N VAL A 83 -2.00 17.20 11.37
CA VAL A 83 -2.44 16.16 12.29
C VAL A 83 -3.21 16.74 13.48
N GLU A 84 -2.73 17.83 14.08
CA GLU A 84 -3.44 18.54 15.15
C GLU A 84 -4.84 18.95 14.72
N GLN A 85 -4.97 19.59 13.56
CA GLN A 85 -6.27 20.01 13.02
C GLN A 85 -7.23 18.85 12.79
N LEU A 86 -6.76 17.71 12.29
CA LEU A 86 -7.59 16.51 12.13
C LEU A 86 -8.05 15.95 13.50
N LEU A 87 -7.19 15.97 14.52
CA LEU A 87 -7.54 15.54 15.87
C LEU A 87 -8.57 16.50 16.50
N GLU A 88 -8.31 17.80 16.47
CA GLU A 88 -9.17 18.85 17.06
C GLU A 88 -10.56 18.88 16.40
N SER A 89 -10.65 18.61 15.09
CA SER A 89 -11.90 18.52 14.35
C SER A 89 -12.60 17.16 14.51
N GLY A 90 -12.10 16.27 15.37
CA GLY A 90 -12.70 14.96 15.64
C GLY A 90 -12.63 13.99 14.46
N ARG A 91 -11.65 14.16 13.55
CA ARG A 91 -11.48 13.36 12.33
C ARG A 91 -10.54 12.16 12.50
N ALA A 92 -10.38 11.68 13.73
CA ALA A 92 -9.67 10.45 14.05
C ALA A 92 -10.57 9.21 13.85
N PRO A 93 -10.01 8.02 13.60
CA PRO A 93 -8.59 7.68 13.45
C PRO A 93 -7.95 8.21 12.17
N ILE A 94 -6.72 8.70 12.30
CA ILE A 94 -5.94 9.25 11.19
C ILE A 94 -4.88 8.22 10.76
N TYR A 95 -4.90 7.82 9.51
CA TYR A 95 -3.82 7.04 8.91
C TYR A 95 -2.85 7.97 8.19
N ILE A 96 -1.63 8.06 8.72
CA ILE A 96 -0.54 8.86 8.13
C ILE A 96 0.33 7.93 7.31
N VAL A 97 0.33 8.16 6.00
CA VAL A 97 0.98 7.31 5.02
C VAL A 97 2.42 7.75 4.82
N HIS A 98 3.33 6.87 5.20
CA HIS A 98 4.76 6.98 4.94
C HIS A 98 5.18 5.95 3.89
N PHE A 99 6.32 6.15 3.26
CA PHE A 99 6.83 5.21 2.24
C PHE A 99 8.11 4.49 2.67
N THR A 100 8.57 4.76 3.90
CA THR A 100 9.61 3.96 4.56
C THR A 100 9.18 3.56 5.98
N GLN A 101 9.68 2.42 6.44
CA GLN A 101 9.42 1.92 7.79
C GLN A 101 10.00 2.86 8.86
N LYS A 102 11.17 3.44 8.54
CA LYS A 102 11.85 4.38 9.43
C LYS A 102 11.01 5.64 9.62
N ASP A 103 10.56 6.27 8.53
CA ASP A 103 9.77 7.51 8.60
C ASP A 103 8.46 7.30 9.37
N ALA A 104 7.82 6.13 9.20
CA ALA A 104 6.61 5.79 9.96
C ALA A 104 6.89 5.70 11.46
N THR A 105 8.02 5.10 11.86
CA THR A 105 8.40 4.97 13.27
C THR A 105 8.85 6.29 13.88
N ASP A 106 9.67 7.05 13.16
CA ASP A 106 10.17 8.36 13.61
C ASP A 106 9.00 9.37 13.77
N ALA A 107 8.04 9.35 12.84
CA ALA A 107 6.84 10.16 12.93
C ALA A 107 5.99 9.81 14.15
N ALA A 108 5.76 8.52 14.41
CA ALA A 108 5.03 8.07 15.59
C ALA A 108 5.65 8.56 16.89
N GLN A 109 7.00 8.58 16.98
CA GLN A 109 7.71 9.16 18.11
C GLN A 109 7.41 10.67 18.25
N GLY A 110 7.36 11.40 17.16
CA GLY A 110 7.03 12.84 17.14
C GLY A 110 5.61 13.15 17.63
N TYR A 111 4.65 12.26 17.35
CA TYR A 111 3.25 12.47 17.74
C TYR A 111 2.91 12.11 19.18
N LEU A 112 3.83 11.52 19.94
CA LEU A 112 3.62 11.27 21.38
C LEU A 112 3.33 12.53 22.18
N ALA A 113 3.88 13.67 21.76
CA ALA A 113 3.66 14.96 22.41
C ALA A 113 2.23 15.50 22.26
N LEU A 114 1.48 15.03 21.26
CA LEU A 114 0.08 15.44 21.04
C LEU A 114 -0.87 14.89 22.09
N ASP A 115 -0.50 13.78 22.73
CA ASP A 115 -1.28 13.09 23.78
C ASP A 115 -2.79 12.99 23.44
N PRO A 116 -3.18 12.35 22.32
CA PRO A 116 -4.52 12.45 21.74
C PRO A 116 -5.60 11.70 22.51
N LEU A 117 -5.25 10.97 23.59
CA LEU A 117 -6.17 10.18 24.39
C LEU A 117 -6.60 10.90 25.67
N THR A 118 -7.88 10.80 25.99
CA THR A 118 -8.41 11.13 27.31
C THR A 118 -7.89 10.16 28.38
N LYS A 119 -8.05 10.53 29.66
CA LYS A 119 -7.66 9.64 30.78
C LYS A 119 -8.37 8.29 30.73
N ASP A 120 -9.66 8.28 30.42
CA ASP A 120 -10.47 7.05 30.33
C ASP A 120 -10.05 6.19 29.13
N GLU A 121 -9.74 6.80 27.99
CA GLU A 121 -9.23 6.08 26.84
C GLU A 121 -7.88 5.43 27.12
N LYS A 122 -6.99 6.10 27.88
CA LYS A 122 -5.71 5.52 28.32
C LYS A 122 -5.89 4.30 29.23
N VAL A 123 -6.92 4.31 30.09
CA VAL A 123 -7.26 3.14 30.90
C VAL A 123 -7.70 1.99 30.00
N ARG A 124 -8.65 2.24 29.09
CA ARG A 124 -9.14 1.23 28.14
C ARG A 124 -8.03 0.64 27.28
N VAL A 125 -7.08 1.46 26.80
CA VAL A 125 -5.90 0.97 26.06
C VAL A 125 -5.08 0.01 26.91
N ARG A 126 -4.81 0.34 28.17
CA ARG A 126 -4.03 -0.53 29.08
C ARG A 126 -4.75 -1.85 29.34
N GLU A 127 -6.05 -1.82 29.55
CA GLU A 127 -6.89 -3.01 29.72
C GLU A 127 -6.88 -3.88 28.45
N ALA A 128 -7.00 -3.28 27.27
CA ALA A 128 -6.98 -4.01 26.00
C ALA A 128 -5.59 -4.63 25.69
N ILE A 129 -4.52 -3.99 26.11
CA ILE A 129 -3.16 -4.53 26.02
C ILE A 129 -2.97 -5.71 26.99
N GLY A 130 -3.54 -5.63 28.22
CA GLY A 130 -3.45 -6.67 29.24
C GLY A 130 -2.03 -7.19 29.45
N ASP A 131 -1.87 -8.51 29.44
CA ASP A 131 -0.60 -9.20 29.65
C ASP A 131 0.24 -9.37 28.37
N PHE A 132 -0.03 -8.60 27.32
CA PHE A 132 0.71 -8.71 26.08
C PHE A 132 2.20 -8.40 26.27
N ARG A 133 3.07 -9.31 25.82
CA ARG A 133 4.52 -9.22 26.02
C ARG A 133 5.21 -8.44 24.90
N PHE A 134 5.85 -7.35 25.27
CA PHE A 134 6.72 -6.52 24.42
C PHE A 134 8.20 -6.86 24.67
N ASP A 135 8.62 -8.03 24.20
CA ASP A 135 9.89 -8.68 24.52
C ASP A 135 11.07 -8.31 23.60
N SER A 136 10.88 -7.34 22.71
CA SER A 136 11.93 -6.85 21.80
C SER A 136 12.16 -5.35 21.97
N PRO A 137 13.32 -4.81 21.54
CA PRO A 137 13.57 -3.36 21.55
C PRO A 137 12.45 -2.56 20.88
N ILE A 138 12.07 -2.95 19.65
CA ILE A 138 10.97 -2.32 18.93
C ILE A 138 9.62 -2.49 19.64
N GLY A 139 9.44 -3.60 20.38
CA GLY A 139 8.26 -3.83 21.20
C GLY A 139 8.12 -2.82 22.33
N LYS A 140 9.24 -2.43 22.98
CA LYS A 140 9.22 -1.41 24.05
C LYS A 140 8.77 -0.05 23.51
N ASP A 141 9.25 0.34 22.33
CA ASP A 141 8.83 1.58 21.69
C ASP A 141 7.35 1.50 21.27
N LEU A 142 6.94 0.38 20.70
CA LEU A 142 5.55 0.16 20.31
C LEU A 142 4.61 0.24 21.52
N LYS A 143 4.99 -0.33 22.68
CA LYS A 143 4.21 -0.20 23.92
C LYS A 143 3.96 1.26 24.28
N ARG A 144 5.02 2.08 24.20
CA ARG A 144 4.94 3.51 24.49
C ARG A 144 4.01 4.22 23.50
N PHE A 145 4.11 3.90 22.21
CA PHE A 145 3.27 4.47 21.16
C PHE A 145 1.79 4.12 21.37
N VAL A 146 1.45 2.84 21.47
CA VAL A 146 0.04 2.42 21.59
C VAL A 146 -0.59 2.91 22.88
N THR A 147 0.16 2.99 23.97
CA THR A 147 -0.35 3.54 25.25
C THR A 147 -0.70 5.03 25.15
N ALA A 148 -0.07 5.75 24.23
CA ALA A 148 -0.39 7.14 23.91
C ALA A 148 -1.47 7.28 22.80
N GLY A 149 -2.02 6.18 22.28
CA GLY A 149 -3.02 6.21 21.21
C GLY A 149 -2.43 6.37 19.80
N VAL A 150 -1.13 6.11 19.66
CA VAL A 150 -0.40 6.15 18.39
C VAL A 150 -0.02 4.74 17.99
N GLY A 151 -0.44 4.28 16.82
CA GLY A 151 -0.05 3.00 16.24
C GLY A 151 1.07 3.15 15.23
N VAL A 152 1.89 2.12 15.10
CA VAL A 152 2.84 1.96 13.99
C VAL A 152 2.51 0.66 13.27
N HIS A 153 2.43 0.70 11.92
CA HIS A 153 2.11 -0.48 11.15
C HIS A 153 2.92 -0.52 9.85
N HIS A 154 3.80 -1.50 9.73
CA HIS A 154 4.57 -1.78 8.50
C HIS A 154 5.05 -3.22 8.47
N ALA A 155 5.48 -3.70 7.30
CA ALA A 155 5.90 -5.09 7.09
C ALA A 155 7.11 -5.53 7.93
N GLY A 156 7.94 -4.60 8.40
CA GLY A 156 9.10 -4.88 9.25
C GLY A 156 8.77 -5.20 10.71
N LEU A 157 7.52 -4.99 11.14
CA LEU A 157 7.07 -5.38 12.47
C LEU A 157 6.79 -6.88 12.54
N LEU A 158 7.07 -7.48 13.70
CA LEU A 158 6.66 -8.86 13.98
C LEU A 158 5.14 -9.00 13.83
N PRO A 159 4.64 -10.13 13.31
CA PRO A 159 3.21 -10.36 13.12
C PRO A 159 2.37 -10.09 14.37
N LYS A 160 2.84 -10.53 15.55
CA LYS A 160 2.14 -10.31 16.83
C LYS A 160 1.91 -8.82 17.14
N TYR A 161 2.87 -7.95 16.78
CA TYR A 161 2.75 -6.51 16.99
C TYR A 161 1.80 -5.86 16.01
N ARG A 162 1.82 -6.30 14.73
CA ARG A 162 0.85 -5.82 13.74
C ARG A 162 -0.57 -6.16 14.16
N LEU A 163 -0.81 -7.42 14.56
CA LEU A 163 -2.12 -7.87 15.06
C LEU A 163 -2.59 -7.08 16.28
N LEU A 164 -1.68 -6.74 17.21
CA LEU A 164 -2.03 -5.89 18.36
C LEU A 164 -2.49 -4.50 17.89
N VAL A 165 -1.73 -3.85 17.01
CA VAL A 165 -2.08 -2.52 16.49
C VAL A 165 -3.42 -2.57 15.74
N GLU A 166 -3.63 -3.58 14.91
CA GLU A 166 -4.88 -3.80 14.18
C GLU A 166 -6.08 -3.97 15.15
N LYS A 167 -5.91 -4.79 16.17
CA LYS A 167 -6.94 -5.00 17.21
C LYS A 167 -7.27 -3.68 17.94
N LEU A 168 -6.25 -2.99 18.44
CA LEU A 168 -6.45 -1.71 19.13
C LEU A 168 -7.11 -0.65 18.24
N ALA A 169 -6.79 -0.65 16.94
CA ALA A 169 -7.43 0.23 15.97
C ALA A 169 -8.89 -0.16 15.71
N GLN A 170 -9.19 -1.45 15.59
CA GLN A 170 -10.57 -1.96 15.46
C GLN A 170 -11.43 -1.62 16.68
N ASP A 171 -10.83 -1.68 17.87
CA ASP A 171 -11.49 -1.31 19.13
C ASP A 171 -11.62 0.22 19.32
N GLY A 172 -11.17 1.03 18.34
CA GLY A 172 -11.25 2.50 18.37
C GLY A 172 -10.32 3.16 19.39
N LEU A 173 -9.27 2.46 19.81
CA LEU A 173 -8.34 2.88 20.87
C LEU A 173 -7.12 3.63 20.35
N LEU A 174 -6.91 3.65 19.03
CA LEU A 174 -5.84 4.42 18.39
C LEU A 174 -6.43 5.61 17.64
N LYS A 175 -5.83 6.79 17.86
CA LYS A 175 -6.22 8.04 17.17
C LYS A 175 -5.36 8.34 15.96
N ILE A 176 -4.09 7.92 16.00
CA ILE A 176 -3.10 8.10 14.93
C ILE A 176 -2.51 6.74 14.61
N ILE A 177 -2.36 6.45 13.33
CA ILE A 177 -1.68 5.25 12.84
C ILE A 177 -0.65 5.70 11.80
N CYS A 178 0.64 5.61 12.13
CA CYS A 178 1.73 5.83 11.21
C CYS A 178 2.07 4.51 10.51
N GLY A 179 1.91 4.45 9.21
CA GLY A 179 2.17 3.20 8.51
C GLY A 179 2.65 3.40 7.09
N THR A 180 3.14 2.32 6.49
CA THR A 180 3.48 2.31 5.08
C THR A 180 2.27 1.95 4.25
N ASP A 181 2.32 2.24 2.96
CA ASP A 181 1.29 1.91 1.97
C ASP A 181 0.80 0.45 2.03
N THR A 182 1.60 -0.45 2.61
CA THR A 182 1.25 -1.87 2.82
C THR A 182 0.13 -2.10 3.84
N LEU A 183 -0.21 -1.13 4.69
CA LEU A 183 -1.40 -1.22 5.56
C LEU A 183 -2.69 -1.40 4.74
N GLY A 184 -2.63 -1.06 3.45
CA GLY A 184 -3.75 -1.17 2.52
C GLY A 184 -4.15 -2.60 2.15
N VAL A 185 -3.31 -3.62 2.32
CA VAL A 185 -3.53 -4.96 1.78
C VAL A 185 -3.98 -5.92 2.88
N GLY A 186 -5.24 -6.35 2.81
CA GLY A 186 -5.77 -7.41 3.68
C GLY A 186 -6.03 -7.03 5.14
N VAL A 187 -5.88 -5.75 5.53
CA VAL A 187 -6.09 -5.29 6.91
C VAL A 187 -7.35 -4.45 7.01
N ASN A 188 -8.29 -4.90 7.84
CA ASN A 188 -9.52 -4.17 8.12
C ASN A 188 -9.32 -3.25 9.34
N VAL A 189 -8.70 -2.10 9.13
CA VAL A 189 -8.53 -1.04 10.15
C VAL A 189 -9.51 0.09 9.84
N PRO A 190 -10.37 0.46 10.78
CA PRO A 190 -11.32 1.55 10.57
C PRO A 190 -10.58 2.89 10.59
N ILE A 191 -10.46 3.52 9.42
CA ILE A 191 -9.79 4.80 9.23
C ILE A 191 -10.83 5.84 8.81
N ARG A 192 -10.86 6.97 9.50
CA ARG A 192 -11.68 8.12 9.09
C ARG A 192 -10.93 9.02 8.12
N SER A 193 -9.68 9.34 8.42
CA SER A 193 -8.87 10.27 7.64
C SER A 193 -7.57 9.63 7.18
N VAL A 194 -7.19 9.89 5.93
CA VAL A 194 -5.90 9.51 5.36
C VAL A 194 -5.09 10.76 5.11
N LEU A 195 -3.86 10.80 5.58
CA LEU A 195 -2.91 11.90 5.36
C LEU A 195 -1.67 11.38 4.65
N PHE A 196 -1.51 11.75 3.38
CA PHE A 196 -0.30 11.46 2.61
C PHE A 196 0.82 12.42 2.99
N THR A 197 1.96 11.90 3.41
CA THR A 197 3.15 12.71 3.69
C THR A 197 3.88 13.14 2.43
N GLN A 198 3.74 12.37 1.36
CA GLN A 198 4.29 12.63 0.02
C GLN A 198 3.50 11.89 -1.05
N LEU A 199 3.72 12.27 -2.32
CA LEU A 199 3.10 11.63 -3.49
C LEU A 199 4.10 10.89 -4.37
N CYS A 200 5.29 10.58 -3.88
CA CYS A 200 6.29 9.79 -4.60
C CYS A 200 6.77 8.62 -3.75
N LYS A 201 7.17 7.53 -4.41
CA LYS A 201 7.57 6.29 -3.76
C LYS A 201 8.71 5.63 -4.53
N TYR A 202 9.69 5.08 -3.81
CA TYR A 202 10.75 4.28 -4.44
C TYR A 202 10.19 2.94 -4.95
N ASP A 203 10.41 2.65 -6.24
CA ASP A 203 9.91 1.45 -6.93
C ASP A 203 10.95 0.31 -7.04
N GLY A 204 12.15 0.52 -6.50
CA GLY A 204 13.29 -0.38 -6.61
C GLY A 204 14.40 0.16 -7.53
N THR A 205 14.11 1.12 -8.39
CA THR A 205 15.04 1.73 -9.35
C THR A 205 15.03 3.26 -9.30
N SER A 206 13.87 3.86 -9.14
CA SER A 206 13.65 5.30 -9.16
C SER A 206 12.61 5.71 -8.11
N VAL A 207 12.31 6.99 -8.02
CA VAL A 207 11.25 7.53 -7.15
C VAL A 207 10.20 8.25 -8.00
N PRO A 208 9.32 7.52 -8.70
CA PRO A 208 8.23 8.13 -9.46
C PRO A 208 7.13 8.71 -8.54
N ILE A 209 6.28 9.56 -9.11
CA ILE A 209 4.98 9.90 -8.55
C ILE A 209 4.13 8.64 -8.47
N LEU A 210 3.28 8.54 -7.45
CA LEU A 210 2.33 7.44 -7.29
C LEU A 210 1.48 7.26 -8.55
N SER A 211 1.12 6.03 -8.86
CA SER A 211 0.09 5.76 -9.86
C SER A 211 -1.29 6.21 -9.34
N ASN A 212 -2.23 6.49 -10.25
CA ASN A 212 -3.61 6.80 -9.86
C ASN A 212 -4.22 5.64 -9.08
N ARG A 213 -3.85 4.41 -9.42
CA ARG A 213 -4.27 3.21 -8.69
C ARG A 213 -3.76 3.20 -7.25
N ASP A 214 -2.45 3.40 -7.03
CA ASP A 214 -1.88 3.39 -5.68
C ASP A 214 -2.49 4.50 -4.83
N PHE A 215 -2.62 5.70 -5.40
CA PHE A 215 -3.27 6.82 -4.73
C PHE A 215 -4.73 6.49 -4.36
N ALA A 216 -5.52 5.99 -5.29
CA ALA A 216 -6.93 5.64 -5.07
C ALA A 216 -7.09 4.50 -4.04
N GLN A 217 -6.22 3.50 -4.03
CA GLN A 217 -6.24 2.41 -3.05
C GLN A 217 -5.98 2.91 -1.63
N ILE A 218 -4.98 3.78 -1.46
CA ILE A 218 -4.63 4.35 -0.15
C ILE A 218 -5.72 5.34 0.29
N ALA A 219 -6.11 6.27 -0.56
CA ALA A 219 -7.19 7.23 -0.32
C ALA A 219 -8.51 6.52 0.00
N GLY A 220 -8.75 5.42 -0.69
CA GLY A 220 -9.91 4.55 -0.52
C GLY A 220 -10.09 3.99 0.89
N ARG A 221 -9.10 4.05 1.75
CA ARG A 221 -9.18 3.65 3.15
C ARG A 221 -9.91 4.65 4.05
N ALA A 222 -10.03 5.91 3.61
CA ALA A 222 -10.72 6.93 4.38
C ALA A 222 -12.23 6.72 4.37
N GLY A 223 -12.88 7.00 5.51
CA GLY A 223 -14.33 6.91 5.69
C GLY A 223 -14.82 5.52 6.05
N ARG A 224 -15.39 5.39 7.24
CA ARG A 224 -15.90 4.12 7.80
C ARG A 224 -17.37 3.95 7.45
N LYS A 225 -17.69 2.94 6.64
CA LYS A 225 -19.08 2.61 6.31
C LYS A 225 -19.88 2.32 7.60
N GLY A 226 -21.01 3.00 7.75
CA GLY A 226 -21.89 2.86 8.91
C GLY A 226 -21.52 3.72 10.13
N PHE A 227 -20.39 4.45 10.09
CA PHE A 227 -19.94 5.33 11.17
C PHE A 227 -19.73 6.77 10.71
N ASP A 228 -19.15 6.97 9.51
CA ASP A 228 -18.82 8.29 9.00
C ASP A 228 -19.76 8.68 7.86
N THR A 229 -20.13 9.95 7.80
CA THR A 229 -20.86 10.54 6.69
C THR A 229 -19.96 10.96 5.55
N GLU A 230 -18.66 11.21 5.84
CA GLU A 230 -17.61 11.54 4.91
C GLU A 230 -16.26 11.06 5.43
N GLY A 231 -15.31 10.81 4.55
CA GLY A 231 -13.91 10.53 4.84
C GLY A 231 -13.02 11.65 4.36
N ASP A 232 -11.90 11.88 5.03
CA ASP A 232 -10.96 12.93 4.67
C ASP A 232 -9.70 12.34 4.05
N VAL A 233 -9.24 12.93 2.95
CA VAL A 233 -7.98 12.61 2.29
C VAL A 233 -7.17 13.87 2.14
N TRP A 234 -6.16 14.02 2.97
CA TRP A 234 -5.28 15.16 2.94
C TRP A 234 -3.92 14.80 2.36
N VAL A 235 -3.37 15.68 1.54
CA VAL A 235 -2.05 15.53 0.93
C VAL A 235 -1.16 16.68 1.38
N GLN A 236 -0.04 16.34 2.01
CA GLN A 236 0.94 17.30 2.49
C GLN A 236 1.79 17.84 1.35
N ALA A 237 1.95 19.14 1.25
CA ALA A 237 2.93 19.77 0.37
C ALA A 237 4.37 19.33 0.76
N PRO A 238 5.33 19.33 -0.18
CA PRO A 238 6.73 19.05 0.12
C PRO A 238 7.27 19.95 1.23
N GLU A 239 8.06 19.38 2.14
CA GLU A 239 8.57 20.09 3.32
C GLU A 239 9.28 21.41 2.97
N HIS A 240 10.15 21.40 1.95
CA HIS A 240 10.85 22.61 1.49
C HIS A 240 9.90 23.70 0.99
N VAL A 241 8.75 23.34 0.42
CA VAL A 241 7.70 24.28 -0.01
C VAL A 241 7.03 24.90 1.20
N VAL A 242 6.62 24.07 2.17
CA VAL A 242 6.00 24.52 3.43
C VAL A 242 6.93 25.46 4.19
N GLU A 243 8.21 25.12 4.30
CA GLU A 243 9.19 25.94 5.00
C GLU A 243 9.44 27.28 4.28
N ASN A 244 9.47 27.28 2.95
CA ASN A 244 9.61 28.51 2.17
C ASN A 244 8.40 29.43 2.33
N LEU A 245 7.18 28.88 2.27
CA LEU A 245 5.96 29.66 2.52
C LEU A 245 5.95 30.28 3.91
N ARG A 246 6.29 29.51 4.94
CA ARG A 246 6.39 30.02 6.32
C ARG A 246 7.48 31.09 6.47
N ALA A 247 8.58 30.97 5.73
CA ALA A 247 9.62 31.98 5.71
C ALA A 247 9.14 33.29 5.07
N GLU A 248 8.41 33.19 3.96
CA GLU A 248 7.79 34.34 3.26
C GLU A 248 6.75 35.06 4.15
N GLU A 249 5.87 34.31 4.82
CA GLU A 249 4.91 34.84 5.78
C GLU A 249 5.60 35.63 6.92
N LYS A 250 6.68 35.06 7.48
CA LYS A 250 7.46 35.71 8.54
C LYS A 250 8.19 36.94 8.02
N GLU A 251 8.66 36.97 6.77
CA GLU A 251 9.26 38.14 6.16
C GLU A 251 8.24 39.27 5.92
N ALA A 252 7.02 38.90 5.48
CA ALA A 252 5.93 39.83 5.28
C ALA A 252 5.48 40.52 6.59
N THR A 253 5.59 39.83 7.73
CA THR A 253 5.22 40.37 9.05
C THR A 253 6.39 41.01 9.81
N SER A 254 7.63 40.85 9.35
CA SER A 254 8.85 41.31 9.99
C SER A 254 9.46 42.51 9.24
N ASN A 255 9.81 43.57 9.95
CA ASN A 255 10.58 44.70 9.41
C ASN A 255 12.07 44.38 9.11
N SER A 256 12.44 43.11 9.07
CA SER A 256 13.83 42.67 8.86
C SER A 256 14.20 42.68 7.37
N ARG A 257 15.24 43.41 7.01
CA ARG A 257 15.81 43.50 5.65
C ARG A 257 16.63 42.27 5.21
N LYS A 258 16.76 41.22 6.01
CA LYS A 258 17.55 40.03 5.66
C LYS A 258 16.71 39.06 4.81
N LYS A 259 16.97 39.00 3.51
CA LYS A 259 16.47 37.93 2.63
C LYS A 259 16.99 36.58 3.10
N ARG A 260 16.09 35.65 3.40
CA ARG A 260 16.46 34.27 3.70
C ARG A 260 16.66 33.47 2.39
N VAL A 261 17.62 32.55 2.44
CA VAL A 261 17.85 31.62 1.33
C VAL A 261 16.69 30.63 1.28
N LYS A 262 16.03 30.52 0.13
CA LYS A 262 14.96 29.52 -0.07
C LYS A 262 15.55 28.10 -0.01
N LYS A 263 14.90 27.22 0.70
CA LYS A 263 15.24 25.79 0.72
C LYS A 263 14.96 25.19 -0.65
N LYS A 264 15.92 24.41 -1.15
CA LYS A 264 15.79 23.66 -2.41
C LYS A 264 15.13 22.32 -2.16
N ALA A 265 14.51 21.76 -3.20
CA ALA A 265 14.03 20.39 -3.19
C ALA A 265 15.20 19.42 -2.93
N PRO A 266 14.94 18.24 -2.30
CA PRO A 266 15.95 17.19 -2.18
C PRO A 266 16.47 16.77 -3.56
N GLU A 267 17.79 16.57 -3.67
CA GLU A 267 18.44 16.20 -4.95
C GLU A 267 18.34 14.70 -5.25
N ARG A 268 18.04 13.87 -4.24
CA ARG A 268 18.00 12.40 -4.36
C ARG A 268 16.73 11.86 -3.71
N ASN A 269 16.26 10.73 -4.21
CA ASN A 269 15.11 10.00 -3.69
C ASN A 269 13.83 10.86 -3.59
N TYR A 270 13.64 11.72 -4.58
CA TYR A 270 12.56 12.68 -4.58
C TYR A 270 12.04 12.93 -6.00
N ALA A 271 10.73 12.91 -6.18
CA ALA A 271 10.03 13.47 -7.32
C ALA A 271 9.14 14.63 -6.82
N HIS A 272 9.19 15.74 -7.51
CA HIS A 272 8.44 16.93 -7.10
C HIS A 272 6.93 16.72 -7.31
N TRP A 273 6.15 17.10 -6.31
CA TRP A 273 4.71 17.18 -6.42
C TRP A 273 4.21 18.55 -5.92
N ASP A 274 3.12 18.98 -6.50
CA ASP A 274 2.39 20.18 -6.17
C ASP A 274 0.88 19.90 -6.17
N GLN A 275 0.09 20.95 -6.04
CA GLN A 275 -1.36 20.86 -6.09
C GLN A 275 -1.86 20.30 -7.43
N ASN A 276 -1.21 20.62 -8.56
CA ASN A 276 -1.63 20.11 -9.88
C ASN A 276 -1.40 18.60 -9.99
N VAL A 277 -0.28 18.10 -9.44
CA VAL A 277 0.00 16.65 -9.38
C VAL A 277 -1.05 15.94 -8.51
N PHE A 278 -1.38 16.52 -7.35
CA PHE A 278 -2.43 16.00 -6.49
C PHE A 278 -3.80 15.95 -7.21
N GLU A 279 -4.20 17.03 -7.88
CA GLU A 279 -5.46 17.09 -8.62
C GLU A 279 -5.53 16.05 -9.74
N LYS A 280 -4.43 15.84 -10.46
CA LYS A 280 -4.32 14.77 -11.47
C LYS A 280 -4.48 13.37 -10.88
N LEU A 281 -3.93 13.11 -9.69
CA LEU A 281 -4.09 11.83 -9.01
C LEU A 281 -5.50 11.63 -8.46
N ARG A 282 -6.14 12.71 -7.97
CA ARG A 282 -7.51 12.70 -7.46
C ARG A 282 -8.52 12.40 -8.56
N ASP A 283 -8.37 13.08 -9.70
CA ASP A 283 -9.37 13.07 -10.79
C ASP A 283 -9.04 12.04 -11.88
N GLY A 284 -7.83 11.47 -11.85
CA GLY A 284 -7.38 10.48 -12.82
C GLY A 284 -8.01 9.11 -12.59
N GLU A 285 -8.33 8.43 -13.69
CA GLU A 285 -8.76 7.04 -13.63
C GLU A 285 -7.59 6.13 -13.28
N PRO A 286 -7.80 5.06 -12.47
CA PRO A 286 -6.79 4.04 -12.26
C PRO A 286 -6.31 3.46 -13.59
N GLU A 287 -5.02 3.21 -13.68
CA GLU A 287 -4.40 2.64 -14.88
C GLU A 287 -5.02 1.27 -15.19
N GLY A 288 -5.23 0.99 -16.47
CA GLY A 288 -5.65 -0.33 -16.95
C GLY A 288 -4.68 -1.39 -16.44
N VAL A 289 -5.19 -2.58 -16.09
CA VAL A 289 -4.32 -3.69 -15.71
C VAL A 289 -3.71 -4.25 -16.99
N HIS A 290 -2.46 -3.89 -17.25
CA HIS A 290 -1.68 -4.45 -18.34
C HIS A 290 -0.64 -5.42 -17.77
N SER A 291 -0.42 -6.53 -18.44
CA SER A 291 0.73 -7.38 -18.16
C SER A 291 1.99 -6.61 -18.57
N HIS A 292 2.76 -6.12 -17.62
CA HIS A 292 4.00 -5.36 -17.88
C HIS A 292 5.19 -6.23 -18.33
N GLN A 293 5.02 -7.53 -18.50
CA GLN A 293 6.13 -8.40 -18.90
C GLN A 293 5.94 -8.86 -20.35
N HIS A 294 6.79 -8.39 -21.24
CA HIS A 294 6.92 -8.89 -22.61
C HIS A 294 7.02 -10.42 -22.65
N ASP A 295 7.71 -11.04 -21.69
CA ASP A 295 7.84 -12.49 -21.57
C ASP A 295 6.52 -13.20 -21.23
N LYS A 296 5.64 -12.56 -20.45
CA LYS A 296 4.32 -13.12 -20.10
C LYS A 296 3.31 -12.93 -21.22
N ASN A 297 3.40 -11.87 -21.99
CA ASN A 297 2.60 -11.71 -23.21
C ASN A 297 2.96 -12.78 -24.23
N HIS A 298 4.24 -13.13 -24.34
CA HIS A 298 4.67 -14.22 -25.18
C HIS A 298 4.10 -15.57 -24.72
N VAL A 299 4.07 -15.84 -23.40
CA VAL A 299 3.41 -17.03 -22.83
C VAL A 299 1.91 -17.01 -23.10
N ILE A 300 1.24 -15.87 -22.93
CA ILE A 300 -0.19 -15.72 -23.23
C ILE A 300 -0.44 -15.85 -24.72
N ASP A 301 0.42 -15.32 -25.58
CA ASP A 301 0.30 -15.43 -27.03
C ASP A 301 0.61 -16.85 -27.54
N CYS A 302 1.56 -17.55 -26.94
CA CYS A 302 1.79 -18.98 -27.21
C CYS A 302 0.59 -19.83 -26.80
N LEU A 303 -0.10 -19.49 -25.70
CA LEU A 303 -1.34 -20.16 -25.29
C LEU A 303 -2.53 -19.83 -26.21
N ARG A 304 -2.60 -18.61 -26.75
CA ARG A 304 -3.64 -18.18 -27.68
C ARG A 304 -3.53 -18.85 -29.04
N SER A 305 -2.30 -19.05 -29.52
CA SER A 305 -2.07 -19.50 -30.89
C SER A 305 -2.27 -21.00 -31.07
N ARG A 306 -2.42 -21.79 -29.99
CA ARG A 306 -2.22 -23.27 -30.00
C ARG A 306 -0.92 -23.68 -30.69
N GLU A 307 0.01 -22.74 -30.84
CA GLU A 307 1.30 -22.98 -31.45
C GLU A 307 2.21 -23.72 -30.47
N VAL A 308 2.99 -24.59 -31.05
CA VAL A 308 4.01 -25.38 -30.38
C VAL A 308 5.17 -24.45 -30.03
N GLY A 309 5.39 -24.18 -28.74
CA GLY A 309 6.58 -23.44 -28.28
C GLY A 309 7.82 -24.34 -28.24
N ILE A 310 9.01 -23.74 -28.33
CA ILE A 310 10.26 -24.42 -28.10
C ILE A 310 10.75 -24.02 -26.71
N VAL A 311 10.86 -25.00 -25.80
CA VAL A 311 11.42 -24.82 -24.45
C VAL A 311 12.60 -25.78 -24.33
N ASP A 312 13.79 -25.24 -24.01
CA ASP A 312 15.05 -25.99 -23.92
C ASP A 312 15.38 -26.83 -25.16
N GLY A 313 14.98 -26.35 -26.36
CA GLY A 313 15.24 -27.02 -27.64
C GLY A 313 14.22 -28.10 -28.03
N GLU A 314 13.23 -28.40 -27.19
CA GLU A 314 12.15 -29.35 -27.48
C GLU A 314 10.84 -28.65 -27.86
N ARG A 315 10.12 -29.23 -28.81
CA ARG A 315 8.76 -28.80 -29.18
C ARG A 315 7.78 -29.23 -28.10
N VAL A 316 7.05 -28.27 -27.51
CA VAL A 316 6.09 -28.52 -26.42
C VAL A 316 4.77 -27.83 -26.75
N GLU A 317 3.67 -28.54 -26.63
CA GLU A 317 2.31 -27.97 -26.82
C GLU A 317 1.94 -27.00 -25.71
N GLY A 318 1.23 -25.90 -26.01
CA GLY A 318 1.01 -24.71 -25.23
C GLY A 318 0.91 -24.87 -23.71
N CYS A 319 0.01 -25.70 -23.17
CA CYS A 319 -0.15 -25.88 -21.72
C CYS A 319 1.07 -26.56 -21.04
N ALA A 320 1.74 -27.49 -21.73
CA ALA A 320 2.91 -28.17 -21.18
C ALA A 320 4.15 -27.27 -21.18
N ALA A 321 4.27 -26.34 -22.15
CA ALA A 321 5.33 -25.34 -22.18
C ALA A 321 5.25 -24.37 -21.01
N VAL A 322 4.04 -23.91 -20.68
CA VAL A 322 3.79 -23.03 -19.51
C VAL A 322 4.10 -23.73 -18.20
N ARG A 323 3.71 -24.99 -18.06
CA ARG A 323 3.98 -25.79 -16.87
C ARG A 323 5.48 -25.96 -16.63
N ARG A 324 6.26 -26.28 -17.66
CA ARG A 324 7.72 -26.39 -17.57
C ARG A 324 8.40 -25.06 -17.27
N LEU A 325 7.93 -23.94 -17.86
CA LEU A 325 8.44 -22.59 -17.54
C LEU A 325 8.14 -22.20 -16.09
N LEU A 326 6.97 -22.54 -15.58
CA LEU A 326 6.60 -22.30 -14.18
C LEU A 326 7.44 -23.18 -13.22
N GLU A 327 7.65 -24.45 -13.54
CA GLU A 327 8.50 -25.36 -12.78
C GLU A 327 9.97 -24.91 -12.78
N ALA A 328 10.50 -24.44 -13.91
CA ALA A 328 11.85 -23.89 -14.03
C ALA A 328 12.02 -22.61 -13.20
N HIS A 329 11.03 -21.72 -13.19
CA HIS A 329 11.05 -20.47 -12.37
C HIS A 329 10.94 -20.74 -10.89
N VAL A 330 10.08 -21.67 -10.47
CA VAL A 330 9.95 -22.11 -9.07
C VAL A 330 11.23 -22.80 -8.62
N GLY A 331 11.81 -23.65 -9.45
CA GLY A 331 13.09 -24.33 -9.19
C GLY A 331 14.30 -23.37 -9.11
N ALA A 332 14.30 -22.29 -9.89
CA ALA A 332 15.37 -21.25 -9.84
C ALA A 332 15.23 -20.37 -8.57
N GLY A 333 14.02 -20.06 -8.16
CA GLY A 333 13.75 -19.30 -6.92
C GLY A 333 14.09 -20.09 -5.65
N ALA A 334 13.89 -21.42 -5.67
CA ALA A 334 14.28 -22.32 -4.59
C ALA A 334 15.80 -22.49 -4.50
N ARG A 335 16.50 -22.59 -5.66
CA ARG A 335 17.97 -22.66 -5.71
C ARG A 335 18.67 -21.40 -5.26
N ARG A 336 18.14 -20.20 -5.52
CA ARG A 336 18.68 -18.94 -4.99
C ARG A 336 18.55 -18.81 -3.48
N ARG A 337 17.56 -19.46 -2.86
CA ARG A 337 17.41 -19.50 -1.39
C ARG A 337 18.26 -20.58 -0.72
N GLY A 338 18.72 -21.59 -1.45
CA GLY A 338 19.57 -22.67 -0.94
C GLY A 338 21.07 -22.37 -0.95
N LEU A 339 21.52 -21.32 -1.65
CA LEU A 339 22.95 -20.99 -1.76
C LEU A 339 23.49 -20.00 -0.71
N SER A 340 22.64 -19.55 0.24
CA SER A 340 23.07 -18.71 1.37
C SER A 340 23.21 -19.43 2.71
N GLY A 341 23.18 -20.76 2.72
CA GLY A 341 23.27 -21.56 3.94
C GLY A 341 24.21 -22.76 3.81
N GLY A 342 25.49 -22.53 3.61
CA GLY A 342 26.43 -23.63 3.52
C GLY A 342 27.88 -23.21 3.67
N ALA A 343 28.28 -22.87 4.88
CA ALA A 343 29.70 -22.91 5.25
C ALA A 343 29.83 -23.24 6.74
N GLY A 344 30.40 -24.39 7.02
CA GLY A 344 31.11 -24.64 8.29
C GLY A 344 30.49 -25.68 9.22
N GLY A 345 31.10 -26.83 9.28
CA GLY A 345 30.97 -27.73 10.42
C GLY A 345 31.26 -29.20 10.11
N VAL A 346 32.52 -29.48 9.74
CA VAL A 346 33.06 -30.84 9.85
C VAL A 346 33.26 -31.14 11.35
N TRP A 347 32.58 -32.15 11.87
CA TRP A 347 32.97 -32.82 13.11
C TRP A 347 33.36 -34.26 12.77
N GLY A 348 34.65 -34.52 12.89
CA GLY A 348 35.21 -35.83 12.78
C GLY A 348 34.82 -36.70 13.96
N SER A 349 34.45 -37.90 13.66
CA SER A 349 34.37 -39.05 14.58
C SER A 349 35.79 -39.50 14.92
N GLY A 350 36.10 -39.64 16.17
CA GLY A 350 37.33 -40.28 16.64
C GLY A 350 37.19 -40.68 18.09
N GLY A 351 37.22 -42.03 18.33
CA GLY A 351 37.41 -42.62 19.62
C GLY A 351 36.15 -43.23 20.21
#